data_c729cdb7c7f261179cfae528a90e08ab
#
_entry.id   c729cdb7c7f261179cfae528a90e08ab
#
_cell.length_a   1.000
_cell.length_b   1.000
_cell.length_c   1.000
_cell.angle_alpha   90.00
_cell.angle_beta   90.00
_cell.angle_gamma   90.00
#
_symmetry.space_group_name_H-M   'P 1'
#
loop_
_entity.id
_entity.type
_entity.pdbx_description
1 polymer ?
#
loop_
_entity_poly.entity_id
_entity_poly.type
_entity_poly.pdbx_seq_one_letter_code
_entity_poly.pdbx_strand_id
1 'polypeptide(L)'
;MTGRRTRFGVLGAAVLFLAAGLTASPVMTAPAHAAYGPCNTAVKRTDGVAVNNYYRVPARTGNGLNCYMQWQTGSENAVKALQQAILRCYGSTPAAERIRSSGGADGTYGNGTVAAVRWLQANRLGVSADGVYGPATRAAMKWPDYWRDPSDGTIEFIDCYNPPF
;
A
#
# COMPACT_ATOMS: atom_id res chain seq x y z
N MET A 1 -69.23 23.26 -59.11
CA MET A 1 -69.36 24.42 -58.18
C MET A 1 -68.06 24.45 -57.34
N THR A 2 -67.39 25.47 -57.51
CA THR A 2 -66.02 25.84 -57.23
C THR A 2 -65.70 25.95 -55.72
N GLY A 3 -64.79 25.17 -55.23
CA GLY A 3 -64.23 25.27 -53.87
C GLY A 3 -62.73 25.61 -53.90
N ARG A 4 -62.43 26.77 -53.44
CA ARG A 4 -61.09 27.40 -53.43
C ARG A 4 -60.19 26.83 -52.33
N ARG A 5 -59.05 26.30 -52.69
CA ARG A 5 -58.02 25.79 -51.73
C ARG A 5 -57.09 26.92 -51.28
N THR A 6 -57.12 27.25 -50.02
CA THR A 6 -56.17 28.18 -49.36
C THR A 6 -54.99 27.37 -48.87
N ARG A 7 -53.77 27.63 -49.33
CA ARG A 7 -52.53 27.09 -48.82
C ARG A 7 -52.01 27.98 -47.69
N PHE A 8 -51.95 27.42 -46.48
CA PHE A 8 -51.17 28.02 -45.40
C PHE A 8 -49.77 27.41 -45.42
N GLY A 9 -48.79 28.27 -45.62
CA GLY A 9 -47.39 27.94 -45.50
C GLY A 9 -47.00 27.89 -44.02
N VAL A 10 -46.43 26.77 -43.58
CA VAL A 10 -45.82 26.62 -42.25
C VAL A 10 -44.33 26.93 -42.40
N LEU A 11 -43.92 28.05 -41.81
CA LEU A 11 -42.52 28.39 -41.62
C LEU A 11 -41.97 27.53 -40.47
N GLY A 12 -41.19 26.55 -40.82
CA GLY A 12 -40.45 25.72 -39.85
C GLY A 12 -39.22 26.49 -39.35
N ALA A 13 -39.25 26.90 -38.09
CA ALA A 13 -38.06 27.38 -37.40
C ALA A 13 -37.18 26.18 -37.00
N ALA A 14 -36.04 26.04 -37.65
CA ALA A 14 -35.01 25.05 -37.25
C ALA A 14 -34.30 25.58 -36.02
N VAL A 15 -34.57 24.94 -34.87
CA VAL A 15 -33.81 25.15 -33.63
C VAL A 15 -32.55 24.28 -33.70
N LEU A 16 -31.41 24.91 -33.92
CA LEU A 16 -30.09 24.30 -33.80
C LEU A 16 -29.75 24.08 -32.31
N PHE A 17 -29.87 22.85 -31.80
CA PHE A 17 -29.29 22.45 -30.52
C PHE A 17 -27.79 22.31 -30.69
N LEU A 18 -27.03 23.29 -30.24
CA LEU A 18 -25.60 23.15 -29.96
C LEU A 18 -25.44 22.27 -28.72
N ALA A 19 -25.26 20.98 -28.93
CA ALA A 19 -24.83 20.07 -27.90
C ALA A 19 -23.34 20.35 -27.56
N ALA A 20 -23.09 21.16 -26.51
CA ALA A 20 -21.79 21.30 -25.92
C ALA A 20 -21.43 19.98 -25.26
N GLY A 21 -20.66 19.14 -25.99
CA GLY A 21 -20.09 17.91 -25.46
C GLY A 21 -19.07 18.23 -24.35
N LEU A 22 -19.49 18.10 -23.12
CA LEU A 22 -18.57 18.03 -21.98
C LEU A 22 -17.79 16.72 -22.10
N THR A 23 -16.63 16.77 -22.75
CA THR A 23 -15.65 15.69 -22.68
C THR A 23 -15.06 15.65 -21.28
N ALA A 24 -15.64 14.84 -20.41
CA ALA A 24 -15.02 14.50 -19.13
C ALA A 24 -13.71 13.76 -19.45
N SER A 25 -12.59 14.46 -19.36
CA SER A 25 -11.27 13.82 -19.41
C SER A 25 -11.18 12.83 -18.23
N PRO A 26 -10.80 11.56 -18.47
CA PRO A 26 -10.56 10.65 -17.37
C PRO A 26 -9.45 11.23 -16.50
N VAL A 27 -9.78 11.61 -15.27
CA VAL A 27 -8.79 11.95 -14.27
C VAL A 27 -8.04 10.66 -13.97
N MET A 28 -6.88 10.46 -14.60
CA MET A 28 -5.96 9.41 -14.23
C MET A 28 -5.43 9.76 -12.84
N THR A 29 -6.05 9.20 -11.81
CA THR A 29 -5.47 9.21 -10.47
C THR A 29 -4.20 8.37 -10.53
N ALA A 30 -3.04 9.03 -10.54
CA ALA A 30 -1.77 8.34 -10.38
C ALA A 30 -1.83 7.51 -9.10
N PRO A 31 -1.39 6.24 -9.12
CA PRO A 31 -1.38 5.43 -7.91
C PRO A 31 -0.59 6.18 -6.83
N ALA A 32 -1.09 6.15 -5.59
CA ALA A 32 -0.51 6.90 -4.46
C ALA A 32 0.99 6.62 -4.22
N HIS A 33 1.51 5.55 -4.81
CA HIS A 33 2.93 5.16 -4.80
C HIS A 33 3.84 6.11 -5.60
N ALA A 34 3.29 6.87 -6.56
CA ALA A 34 4.07 7.83 -7.35
C ALA A 34 4.56 9.04 -6.52
N ALA A 35 3.94 9.30 -5.37
CA ALA A 35 4.33 10.40 -4.47
C ALA A 35 5.54 10.06 -3.60
N TYR A 36 5.88 8.76 -3.42
CA TYR A 36 6.95 8.31 -2.52
C TYR A 36 7.93 7.44 -3.28
N GLY A 37 9.22 7.62 -3.05
CA GLY A 37 10.23 6.74 -3.63
C GLY A 37 10.31 5.37 -2.94
N PRO A 38 11.10 4.42 -3.50
CA PRO A 38 11.30 3.11 -2.89
C PRO A 38 11.90 3.19 -1.49
N CYS A 39 11.51 2.26 -0.61
CA CYS A 39 12.20 2.07 0.67
C CYS A 39 13.62 1.58 0.42
N ASN A 40 14.60 2.28 0.95
CA ASN A 40 16.01 1.97 0.73
C ASN A 40 16.78 1.62 2.02
N THR A 41 16.08 1.56 3.15
CA THR A 41 16.63 1.19 4.45
C THR A 41 15.54 0.63 5.37
N ALA A 42 15.95 0.09 6.52
CA ALA A 42 15.05 -0.18 7.65
C ALA A 42 15.57 0.57 8.86
N VAL A 43 14.67 1.25 9.55
CA VAL A 43 15.00 2.04 10.74
C VAL A 43 14.47 1.39 12.00
N LYS A 44 15.20 1.55 13.10
CA LYS A 44 14.71 1.25 14.45
C LYS A 44 13.83 2.38 14.92
N ARG A 45 12.72 2.02 15.57
CA ARG A 45 11.83 2.95 16.27
C ARG A 45 11.57 2.40 17.66
N THR A 46 11.44 3.27 18.64
CA THR A 46 10.99 2.92 19.98
C THR A 46 9.48 3.06 20.06
N ASP A 47 8.85 2.25 20.90
CA ASP A 47 7.42 2.35 21.19
C ASP A 47 7.07 3.55 22.09
N GLY A 48 8.10 4.19 22.67
CA GLY A 48 7.95 5.30 23.62
C GLY A 48 7.53 4.86 25.04
N VAL A 49 7.36 3.57 25.27
CA VAL A 49 6.91 3.00 26.56
C VAL A 49 8.08 2.46 27.37
N ALA A 50 8.98 1.73 26.75
CA ALA A 50 10.14 1.17 27.40
C ALA A 50 11.46 1.59 26.72
N VAL A 51 12.46 1.94 27.53
CA VAL A 51 13.71 2.57 27.07
C VAL A 51 14.51 1.66 26.11
N ASN A 52 14.36 0.35 26.22
CA ASN A 52 15.14 -0.61 25.43
C ASN A 52 14.31 -1.39 24.40
N ASN A 53 13.00 -1.06 24.28
CA ASN A 53 12.15 -1.68 23.29
C ASN A 53 12.27 -0.97 21.94
N TYR A 54 12.24 -1.76 20.90
CA TYR A 54 12.27 -1.23 19.53
C TYR A 54 11.61 -2.18 18.53
N TYR A 55 11.12 -1.61 17.46
CA TYR A 55 10.70 -2.33 16.26
C TYR A 55 11.46 -1.81 15.04
N ARG A 56 11.50 -2.61 13.97
CA ARG A 56 12.16 -2.22 12.72
C ARG A 56 11.13 -2.11 11.61
N VAL A 57 11.13 -0.96 10.93
CA VAL A 57 10.22 -0.70 9.81
C VAL A 57 10.99 -0.28 8.57
N PRO A 58 10.50 -0.65 7.38
CA PRO A 58 11.00 -0.12 6.12
C PRO A 58 10.90 1.40 6.09
N ALA A 59 11.93 2.05 5.58
CA ALA A 59 12.06 3.49 5.52
C ALA A 59 12.81 3.94 4.27
N ARG A 60 12.81 5.24 4.04
CA ARG A 60 13.63 5.90 3.03
C ARG A 60 14.48 6.98 3.66
N THR A 61 15.77 6.98 3.36
CA THR A 61 16.70 8.03 3.76
C THR A 61 16.19 9.39 3.24
N GLY A 62 16.09 10.38 4.11
CA GLY A 62 15.61 11.73 3.78
C GLY A 62 14.08 11.89 3.70
N ASN A 63 13.30 10.80 3.64
CA ASN A 63 11.83 10.85 3.57
C ASN A 63 11.12 10.05 4.67
N GLY A 64 11.87 9.59 5.64
CA GLY A 64 11.33 8.88 6.81
C GLY A 64 10.62 7.59 6.43
N LEU A 65 9.40 7.40 6.93
CA LEU A 65 8.59 6.19 6.70
C LEU A 65 7.73 6.25 5.43
N ASN A 66 7.71 7.37 4.72
CA ASN A 66 6.93 7.51 3.49
C ASN A 66 7.73 6.94 2.31
N CYS A 67 7.56 5.66 2.08
CA CYS A 67 8.17 4.91 0.99
C CYS A 67 7.30 3.73 0.59
N TYR A 68 7.62 3.10 -0.55
CA TYR A 68 6.92 1.91 -1.02
C TYR A 68 7.89 0.78 -1.36
N MET A 69 7.37 -0.45 -1.42
CA MET A 69 8.04 -1.62 -1.99
C MET A 69 7.02 -2.43 -2.78
N GLN A 70 7.45 -2.92 -3.92
CA GLN A 70 6.66 -3.76 -4.82
C GLN A 70 7.59 -4.77 -5.49
N TRP A 71 7.09 -5.56 -6.42
CA TRP A 71 7.89 -6.55 -7.13
C TRP A 71 9.25 -5.98 -7.59
N GLN A 72 10.32 -6.64 -7.18
CA GLN A 72 11.72 -6.26 -7.39
C GLN A 72 12.11 -4.83 -6.98
N THR A 73 11.36 -4.23 -6.04
CA THR A 73 11.63 -2.87 -5.57
C THR A 73 11.72 -2.83 -4.05
N GLY A 74 12.69 -2.08 -3.56
CA GLY A 74 13.04 -1.98 -2.14
C GLY A 74 14.46 -2.50 -1.90
N SER A 75 15.16 -1.94 -0.91
CA SER A 75 16.46 -2.47 -0.52
C SER A 75 16.31 -3.78 0.25
N GLU A 76 17.34 -4.60 0.22
CA GLU A 76 17.40 -5.87 0.94
C GLU A 76 16.99 -5.72 2.42
N ASN A 77 17.56 -4.73 3.12
CA ASN A 77 17.24 -4.48 4.53
C ASN A 77 15.79 -4.06 4.77
N ALA A 78 15.22 -3.25 3.87
CA ALA A 78 13.82 -2.85 3.97
C ALA A 78 12.88 -4.03 3.75
N VAL A 79 13.16 -4.85 2.74
CA VAL A 79 12.36 -6.04 2.44
C VAL A 79 12.49 -7.08 3.54
N LYS A 80 13.70 -7.33 4.05
CA LYS A 80 13.91 -8.23 5.21
C LYS A 80 13.11 -7.81 6.44
N ALA A 81 13.05 -6.52 6.75
CA ALA A 81 12.26 -6.03 7.87
C ALA A 81 10.76 -6.33 7.71
N LEU A 82 10.21 -6.14 6.51
CA LEU A 82 8.83 -6.49 6.19
C LEU A 82 8.58 -8.02 6.28
N GLN A 83 9.43 -8.82 5.65
CA GLN A 83 9.31 -10.28 5.65
C GLN A 83 9.41 -10.85 7.07
N GLN A 84 10.32 -10.33 7.91
CA GLN A 84 10.43 -10.69 9.32
C GLN A 84 9.18 -10.33 10.11
N ALA A 85 8.59 -9.14 9.86
CA ALA A 85 7.34 -8.75 10.48
C ALA A 85 6.20 -9.72 10.10
N ILE A 86 6.11 -10.11 8.83
CA ILE A 86 5.12 -11.09 8.38
C ILE A 86 5.34 -12.46 9.06
N LEU A 87 6.56 -12.94 9.11
CA LEU A 87 6.88 -14.23 9.73
C LEU A 87 6.63 -14.26 11.24
N ARG A 88 6.91 -13.17 11.95
CA ARG A 88 6.76 -13.07 13.40
C ARG A 88 5.32 -12.80 13.81
N CYS A 89 4.70 -11.76 13.23
CA CYS A 89 3.41 -11.28 13.67
C CYS A 89 2.21 -11.94 12.98
N TYR A 90 2.44 -12.62 11.89
CA TYR A 90 1.40 -13.31 11.13
C TYR A 90 1.76 -14.78 10.87
N GLY A 91 2.57 -15.36 11.72
CA GLY A 91 3.24 -16.65 11.54
C GLY A 91 2.32 -17.85 11.24
N SER A 92 1.08 -17.84 11.72
CA SER A 92 0.06 -18.87 11.48
C SER A 92 -0.84 -18.59 10.26
N THR A 93 -0.47 -17.62 9.40
CA THR A 93 -1.29 -17.23 8.25
C THR A 93 -0.71 -17.73 6.92
N PRO A 94 -1.55 -17.84 5.87
CA PRO A 94 -1.06 -18.09 4.51
C PRO A 94 -0.05 -17.06 3.99
N ALA A 95 -0.05 -15.83 4.52
CA ALA A 95 0.97 -14.84 4.18
C ALA A 95 2.36 -15.27 4.64
N ALA A 96 2.51 -15.71 5.88
CA ALA A 96 3.78 -16.20 6.39
C ALA A 96 4.24 -17.47 5.65
N GLU A 97 3.31 -18.34 5.28
CA GLU A 97 3.62 -19.53 4.49
C GLU A 97 4.19 -19.18 3.11
N ARG A 98 3.63 -18.16 2.45
CA ARG A 98 4.19 -17.67 1.17
C ARG A 98 5.61 -17.13 1.31
N ILE A 99 5.91 -16.46 2.43
CA ILE A 99 7.28 -16.01 2.70
C ILE A 99 8.21 -17.22 2.92
N ARG A 100 7.82 -18.20 3.75
CA ARG A 100 8.63 -19.39 4.02
C ARG A 100 8.93 -20.18 2.75
N SER A 101 7.92 -20.44 1.94
CA SER A 101 8.05 -21.21 0.69
C SER A 101 8.83 -20.48 -0.41
N SER A 102 9.02 -19.19 -0.30
CA SER A 102 9.79 -18.38 -1.27
C SER A 102 11.21 -18.02 -0.82
N GLY A 103 11.74 -18.67 0.22
CA GLY A 103 13.10 -18.43 0.70
C GLY A 103 13.20 -17.73 2.05
N GLY A 104 12.08 -17.51 2.72
CA GLY A 104 12.05 -16.85 4.03
C GLY A 104 12.27 -15.34 3.94
N ALA A 105 12.94 -14.77 4.93
CA ALA A 105 13.30 -13.36 4.94
C ALA A 105 14.59 -13.12 4.16
N ASP A 106 14.54 -13.35 2.86
CA ASP A 106 15.68 -13.26 1.93
C ASP A 106 16.05 -11.83 1.50
N GLY A 107 15.15 -10.87 1.73
CA GLY A 107 15.36 -9.47 1.32
C GLY A 107 14.98 -9.17 -0.12
N THR A 108 14.35 -10.12 -0.81
CA THR A 108 13.86 -9.95 -2.18
C THR A 108 12.34 -9.75 -2.17
N TYR A 109 11.86 -8.65 -2.74
CA TYR A 109 10.43 -8.44 -2.94
C TYR A 109 9.97 -9.21 -4.18
N GLY A 110 10.05 -10.55 -4.09
CA GLY A 110 9.65 -11.47 -5.15
C GLY A 110 8.15 -11.78 -5.13
N ASN A 111 7.73 -12.71 -5.99
CA ASN A 111 6.32 -13.11 -6.12
C ASN A 111 5.72 -13.61 -4.79
N GLY A 112 6.52 -14.31 -3.97
CA GLY A 112 6.10 -14.75 -2.63
C GLY A 112 5.77 -13.57 -1.71
N THR A 113 6.61 -12.54 -1.69
CA THR A 113 6.38 -11.33 -0.91
C THR A 113 5.17 -10.54 -1.42
N VAL A 114 5.03 -10.36 -2.74
CA VAL A 114 3.83 -9.75 -3.34
C VAL A 114 2.56 -10.48 -2.92
N ALA A 115 2.55 -11.80 -3.03
CA ALA A 115 1.40 -12.63 -2.67
C ALA A 115 1.09 -12.60 -1.17
N ALA A 116 2.13 -12.56 -0.32
CA ALA A 116 1.98 -12.44 1.13
C ALA A 116 1.37 -11.10 1.53
N VAL A 117 1.89 -10.00 1.00
CA VAL A 117 1.38 -8.64 1.28
C VAL A 117 -0.06 -8.51 0.80
N ARG A 118 -0.36 -8.93 -0.44
CA ARG A 118 -1.73 -8.92 -0.97
C ARG A 118 -2.71 -9.72 -0.10
N TRP A 119 -2.28 -10.87 0.38
CA TRP A 119 -3.12 -11.68 1.27
C TRP A 119 -3.42 -10.96 2.59
N LEU A 120 -2.39 -10.37 3.22
CA LEU A 120 -2.57 -9.58 4.45
C LEU A 120 -3.50 -8.41 4.24
N GLN A 121 -3.29 -7.64 3.19
CA GLN A 121 -4.12 -6.49 2.84
C GLN A 121 -5.60 -6.89 2.74
N ALA A 122 -5.89 -7.98 2.02
CA ALA A 122 -7.25 -8.46 1.81
C ALA A 122 -7.90 -9.06 3.06
N ASN A 123 -7.12 -9.74 3.93
CA ASN A 123 -7.70 -10.60 4.97
C ASN A 123 -7.46 -10.12 6.40
N ARG A 124 -6.55 -9.20 6.63
CA ARG A 124 -6.14 -8.75 7.96
C ARG A 124 -6.08 -7.25 8.14
N LEU A 125 -5.76 -6.49 7.09
CA LEU A 125 -5.41 -5.08 7.22
C LEU A 125 -6.54 -4.14 6.77
N GLY A 126 -7.49 -4.61 5.96
CA GLY A 126 -8.59 -3.79 5.46
C GLY A 126 -8.17 -2.63 4.56
N VAL A 127 -7.03 -2.77 3.88
CA VAL A 127 -6.51 -1.80 2.91
C VAL A 127 -6.55 -2.39 1.49
N SER A 128 -6.29 -1.57 0.47
CA SER A 128 -6.26 -2.03 -0.92
C SER A 128 -5.30 -3.23 -1.09
N ALA A 129 -5.80 -4.31 -1.68
CA ALA A 129 -5.07 -5.57 -1.84
C ALA A 129 -4.28 -5.60 -3.17
N ASP A 130 -3.34 -4.70 -3.32
CA ASP A 130 -2.50 -4.55 -4.52
C ASP A 130 -1.17 -5.32 -4.44
N GLY A 131 -0.79 -5.80 -3.26
CA GLY A 131 0.47 -6.47 -3.02
C GLY A 131 1.66 -5.52 -2.96
N VAL A 132 1.41 -4.22 -2.83
CA VAL A 132 2.42 -3.17 -2.65
C VAL A 132 2.46 -2.75 -1.19
N TYR A 133 3.65 -2.74 -0.62
CA TYR A 133 3.86 -2.14 0.70
C TYR A 133 3.98 -0.63 0.55
N GLY A 134 3.18 0.10 1.31
CA GLY A 134 3.20 1.55 1.36
C GLY A 134 2.73 2.08 2.72
N PRO A 135 2.54 3.39 2.88
CA PRO A 135 2.12 4.00 4.15
C PRO A 135 0.84 3.40 4.74
N ALA A 136 -0.17 3.11 3.92
CA ALA A 136 -1.41 2.50 4.39
C ALA A 136 -1.19 1.07 4.92
N THR A 137 -0.43 0.25 4.18
CA THR A 137 -0.06 -1.11 4.62
C THR A 137 0.75 -1.06 5.90
N ARG A 138 1.75 -0.17 5.98
CA ARG A 138 2.56 0.02 7.19
C ARG A 138 1.72 0.34 8.41
N ALA A 139 0.83 1.31 8.30
CA ALA A 139 0.00 1.77 9.41
C ALA A 139 -0.97 0.71 9.93
N ALA A 140 -1.45 -0.17 9.03
CA ALA A 140 -2.38 -1.24 9.40
C ALA A 140 -1.68 -2.51 9.93
N MET A 141 -0.37 -2.66 9.68
CA MET A 141 0.39 -3.85 10.11
C MET A 141 0.77 -3.81 11.59
N LYS A 142 0.86 -5.00 12.19
CA LYS A 142 1.60 -5.22 13.43
C LYS A 142 3.07 -5.42 13.12
N TRP A 143 3.92 -4.90 13.99
CA TRP A 143 5.37 -4.98 13.90
C TRP A 143 5.93 -5.72 15.10
N PRO A 144 6.95 -6.58 14.94
CA PRO A 144 7.56 -7.28 16.05
C PRO A 144 8.33 -6.29 16.92
N ASP A 145 7.97 -6.24 18.19
CA ASP A 145 8.67 -5.50 19.21
C ASP A 145 9.76 -6.36 19.84
N TYR A 146 10.91 -5.77 20.03
CA TYR A 146 12.10 -6.41 20.59
C TYR A 146 12.62 -5.60 21.76
N TRP A 147 12.97 -6.29 22.81
CA TRP A 147 13.74 -5.73 23.91
C TRP A 147 15.22 -6.06 23.73
N ARG A 148 16.06 -5.08 24.01
CA ARG A 148 17.51 -5.27 24.02
C ARG A 148 18.03 -5.16 25.46
N ASP A 149 18.66 -6.22 25.94
CA ASP A 149 19.33 -6.21 27.22
C ASP A 149 20.49 -5.20 27.20
N PRO A 150 20.50 -4.21 28.12
CA PRO A 150 21.57 -3.23 28.17
C PRO A 150 22.88 -3.79 28.72
N SER A 151 22.86 -4.94 29.40
CA SER A 151 24.04 -5.53 30.05
C SER A 151 24.89 -6.35 29.08
N ASP A 152 24.26 -7.12 28.20
CA ASP A 152 24.96 -8.05 27.28
C ASP A 152 24.57 -7.85 25.80
N GLY A 153 23.56 -6.99 25.55
CA GLY A 153 23.08 -6.70 24.18
C GLY A 153 22.19 -7.77 23.56
N THR A 154 21.79 -8.79 24.35
CA THR A 154 20.84 -9.82 23.91
C THR A 154 19.53 -9.18 23.42
N ILE A 155 18.98 -9.76 22.34
CA ILE A 155 17.75 -9.27 21.73
C ILE A 155 16.67 -10.34 21.88
N GLU A 156 15.59 -9.97 22.56
CA GLU A 156 14.44 -10.84 22.75
C GLU A 156 13.21 -10.29 22.00
N PHE A 157 12.44 -11.19 21.41
CA PHE A 157 11.14 -10.86 20.86
C PHE A 157 10.11 -10.79 21.99
N ILE A 158 9.41 -9.68 22.10
CA ILE A 158 8.41 -9.46 23.15
C ILE A 158 7.00 -9.78 22.65
N ASP A 159 6.52 -9.02 21.67
CA ASP A 159 5.15 -9.14 21.16
C ASP A 159 5.05 -8.50 19.77
N CYS A 160 3.84 -8.52 19.21
CA CYS A 160 3.48 -7.84 17.98
C CYS A 160 2.60 -6.63 18.27
N TYR A 161 3.14 -5.50 18.02
CA TYR A 161 2.61 -4.19 18.35
C TYR A 161 2.16 -3.43 17.09
N ASN A 162 1.09 -2.63 17.20
CA ASN A 162 0.65 -1.71 16.14
C ASN A 162 1.01 -0.27 16.55
N PRO A 163 2.17 0.24 16.11
CA PRO A 163 2.62 1.57 16.53
C PRO A 163 1.78 2.68 15.89
N PRO A 164 1.59 3.79 16.62
CA PRO A 164 1.03 4.99 16.05
C PRO A 164 2.05 5.63 15.07
N PHE A 165 1.74 5.61 13.78
CA PHE A 165 2.59 6.20 12.74
C PHE A 165 2.11 7.60 12.35
#